data_ca43d6d3e6f320464bfe924865c0d2c6
#
_entry.id   ca43d6d3e6f320464bfe924865c0d2c6
#
_cell.length_a   1.000
_cell.length_b   1.000
_cell.length_c   1.000
_cell.angle_alpha   90.00
_cell.angle_beta   90.00
_cell.angle_gamma   90.00
#
_symmetry.space_group_name_H-M   'P 1'
#
loop_
_entity.id
_entity.type
_entity.pdbx_description
1 polymer ?
#
loop_
_entity_poly.entity_id
_entity_poly.type
_entity_poly.pdbx_seq_one_letter_code
_entity_poly.pdbx_strand_id
1 'polypeptide(L)'
;IDELDPARLQAAIVEQPAPQARAAQLCVASSLHALKALSEEIADRTKAIKFALTGSVGKTGTKDMLYQMLTAFGPTHATKGNYNNHIGTPLTLTQMPVDTQFLVCELGMSHAGEIADLSAIVKPTIAAITCIADSHIGHFDCLQQIADAKAELFSNFTAGGTAILPRDDAFFAHLKTAAKTAGASRIVSFGMHPESSFRLTEAQ
;
A
#
# COMPACT_ATOMS: atom_id res chain seq x y z
N ILE A 1 -27.31 2.61 7.37
CA ILE A 1 -28.03 1.73 6.41
C ILE A 1 -29.24 2.45 5.86
N ASP A 2 -29.94 3.25 6.66
CA ASP A 2 -31.19 3.94 6.25
C ASP A 2 -30.96 5.01 5.15
N GLU A 3 -29.73 5.46 4.94
CA GLU A 3 -29.35 6.43 3.90
C GLU A 3 -28.87 5.76 2.59
N LEU A 4 -28.73 4.44 2.58
CA LEU A 4 -28.29 3.70 1.41
C LEU A 4 -29.51 3.30 0.55
N ASP A 5 -29.40 3.47 -0.77
CA ASP A 5 -30.43 3.05 -1.72
C ASP A 5 -30.70 1.53 -1.57
N PRO A 6 -31.88 1.14 -1.05
CA PRO A 6 -32.16 -0.29 -0.80
C PRO A 6 -32.17 -1.14 -2.08
N ALA A 7 -32.32 -0.52 -3.26
CA ALA A 7 -32.29 -1.22 -4.54
C ALA A 7 -30.87 -1.65 -4.94
N ARG A 8 -29.86 -1.01 -4.37
CA ARG A 8 -28.43 -1.28 -4.65
C ARG A 8 -27.76 -2.11 -3.57
N LEU A 9 -28.32 -2.16 -2.37
CA LEU A 9 -27.75 -2.87 -1.24
C LEU A 9 -28.21 -4.33 -1.22
N GLN A 10 -27.37 -5.25 -1.66
CA GLN A 10 -27.66 -6.69 -1.64
C GLN A 10 -27.38 -7.32 -0.29
N ALA A 11 -26.32 -6.90 0.39
CA ALA A 11 -25.92 -7.38 1.71
C ALA A 11 -25.17 -6.30 2.49
N ALA A 12 -25.18 -6.39 3.80
CA ALA A 12 -24.42 -5.52 4.70
C ALA A 12 -23.67 -6.33 5.76
N ILE A 13 -22.45 -5.90 6.09
CA ILE A 13 -21.73 -6.38 7.27
C ILE A 13 -22.04 -5.42 8.40
N VAL A 14 -22.58 -5.91 9.50
CA VAL A 14 -23.08 -5.10 10.61
C VAL A 14 -22.59 -5.67 11.94
N GLU A 15 -22.39 -4.82 12.94
CA GLU A 15 -22.06 -5.24 14.31
C GLU A 15 -23.33 -5.50 15.15
N GLN A 16 -24.42 -4.83 14.78
CA GLN A 16 -25.74 -5.02 15.41
C GLN A 16 -26.79 -5.19 14.30
N PRO A 17 -27.72 -6.16 14.47
CA PRO A 17 -28.79 -6.33 13.52
C PRO A 17 -29.64 -5.08 13.39
N ALA A 18 -29.99 -4.73 12.16
CA ALA A 18 -30.95 -3.68 11.83
C ALA A 18 -32.25 -4.37 11.33
N PRO A 19 -33.24 -4.65 12.20
CA PRO A 19 -34.42 -5.47 11.85
C PRO A 19 -35.27 -4.90 10.71
N GLN A 20 -35.18 -3.59 10.48
CA GLN A 20 -35.93 -2.88 9.43
C GLN A 20 -35.20 -2.85 8.09
N ALA A 21 -33.92 -3.23 8.03
CA ALA A 21 -33.17 -3.26 6.80
C ALA A 21 -33.60 -4.44 5.92
N ARG A 22 -33.87 -4.16 4.62
CA ARG A 22 -34.30 -5.19 3.65
C ARG A 22 -33.13 -6.03 3.11
N ALA A 23 -31.89 -5.53 3.23
CA ALA A 23 -30.71 -6.23 2.76
C ALA A 23 -30.37 -7.41 3.68
N ALA A 24 -29.77 -8.45 3.11
CA ALA A 24 -29.18 -9.52 3.90
C ALA A 24 -28.10 -8.95 4.83
N GLN A 25 -28.04 -9.43 6.08
CA GLN A 25 -27.10 -8.93 7.07
C GLN A 25 -26.19 -10.04 7.55
N LEU A 26 -24.87 -9.80 7.49
CA LEU A 26 -23.86 -10.61 8.14
C LEU A 26 -23.45 -9.92 9.43
N CYS A 27 -23.88 -10.47 10.56
CA CYS A 27 -23.52 -9.94 11.88
C CYS A 27 -22.12 -10.41 12.27
N VAL A 28 -21.27 -9.48 12.62
CA VAL A 28 -19.87 -9.71 13.02
C VAL A 28 -19.55 -8.99 14.33
N ALA A 29 -18.54 -9.45 15.03
CA ALA A 29 -18.10 -8.81 16.29
C ALA A 29 -17.44 -7.44 16.03
N SER A 30 -16.79 -7.25 14.86
CA SER A 30 -16.16 -6.01 14.44
C SER A 30 -16.20 -5.89 12.93
N SER A 31 -16.81 -4.83 12.45
CA SER A 31 -16.88 -4.51 11.01
C SER A 31 -15.50 -4.19 10.42
N LEU A 32 -14.61 -3.57 11.23
CA LEU A 32 -13.24 -3.29 10.82
C LEU A 32 -12.41 -4.56 10.65
N HIS A 33 -12.53 -5.51 11.58
CA HIS A 33 -11.87 -6.82 11.43
C HIS A 33 -12.41 -7.61 10.24
N ALA A 34 -13.72 -7.55 10.00
CA ALA A 34 -14.33 -8.19 8.84
C ALA A 34 -13.84 -7.55 7.53
N LEU A 35 -13.73 -6.21 7.46
CA LEU A 35 -13.19 -5.50 6.31
C LEU A 35 -11.72 -5.90 6.05
N LYS A 36 -10.90 -5.98 7.10
CA LYS A 36 -9.51 -6.44 7.00
C LYS A 36 -9.45 -7.87 6.46
N ALA A 37 -10.17 -8.80 7.06
CA ALA A 37 -10.18 -10.21 6.64
C ALA A 37 -10.65 -10.38 5.18
N LEU A 38 -11.68 -9.62 4.76
CA LEU A 38 -12.14 -9.63 3.38
C LEU A 38 -11.07 -9.11 2.42
N SER A 39 -10.37 -8.05 2.80
CA SER A 39 -9.30 -7.48 1.97
C SER A 39 -8.10 -8.41 1.84
N GLU A 40 -7.72 -9.13 2.90
CA GLU A 40 -6.67 -10.15 2.89
C GLU A 40 -7.02 -11.31 1.95
N GLU A 41 -8.26 -11.79 2.00
CA GLU A 41 -8.77 -12.84 1.10
C GLU A 41 -8.74 -12.40 -0.37
N ILE A 42 -9.13 -11.16 -0.66
CA ILE A 42 -9.05 -10.60 -2.01
C ILE A 42 -7.60 -10.50 -2.47
N ALA A 43 -6.68 -10.04 -1.58
CA ALA A 43 -5.26 -9.96 -1.88
C ALA A 43 -4.61 -11.32 -2.17
N ASP A 44 -5.11 -12.40 -1.55
CA ASP A 44 -4.64 -13.77 -1.77
C ASP A 44 -5.21 -14.39 -3.05
N ARG A 45 -6.44 -14.07 -3.42
CA ARG A 45 -7.09 -14.58 -4.64
C ARG A 45 -6.69 -13.86 -5.91
N THR A 46 -6.34 -12.58 -5.83
CA THR A 46 -6.02 -11.80 -7.02
C THR A 46 -4.71 -12.25 -7.66
N LYS A 47 -4.68 -12.22 -8.99
CA LYS A 47 -3.46 -12.43 -9.79
C LYS A 47 -2.79 -11.11 -10.19
N ALA A 48 -3.33 -9.98 -9.71
CA ALA A 48 -2.77 -8.67 -10.00
C ALA A 48 -1.33 -8.54 -9.50
N ILE A 49 -0.49 -7.88 -10.28
CA ILE A 49 0.82 -7.42 -9.81
C ILE A 49 0.59 -6.29 -8.81
N LYS A 50 1.03 -6.49 -7.58
CA LYS A 50 0.76 -5.60 -6.45
C LYS A 50 1.94 -4.68 -6.19
N PHE A 51 1.74 -3.40 -6.50
CA PHE A 51 2.67 -2.32 -6.16
C PHE A 51 2.25 -1.72 -4.83
N ALA A 52 3.16 -1.64 -3.88
CA ALA A 52 2.99 -0.85 -2.67
C ALA A 52 4.07 0.24 -2.60
N LEU A 53 3.69 1.42 -2.19
CA LEU A 53 4.65 2.51 -2.04
C LEU A 53 4.41 3.33 -0.77
N THR A 54 5.51 3.76 -0.18
CA THR A 54 5.54 4.69 0.94
C THR A 54 6.66 5.71 0.77
N GLY A 55 6.80 6.60 1.72
CA GLY A 55 7.86 7.60 1.77
C GLY A 55 7.43 8.83 2.57
N SER A 56 8.36 9.69 2.88
CA SER A 56 8.08 10.93 3.60
C SER A 56 7.29 11.90 2.75
N VAL A 57 7.71 12.14 1.50
CA VAL A 57 7.03 12.99 0.51
C VAL A 57 6.96 12.28 -0.84
N GLY A 58 6.09 12.76 -1.73
CA GLY A 58 5.99 12.27 -3.10
C GLY A 58 5.15 11.00 -3.30
N LYS A 59 4.59 10.40 -2.24
CA LYS A 59 3.78 9.18 -2.31
C LYS A 59 2.62 9.29 -3.32
N THR A 60 1.73 10.25 -3.10
CA THR A 60 0.51 10.38 -3.91
C THR A 60 0.82 10.71 -5.36
N GLY A 61 1.76 11.64 -5.62
CA GLY A 61 2.19 11.94 -6.98
C GLY A 61 2.79 10.73 -7.69
N THR A 62 3.65 9.97 -7.01
CA THR A 62 4.23 8.72 -7.56
C THR A 62 3.15 7.68 -7.83
N LYS A 63 2.19 7.49 -6.92
CA LYS A 63 1.04 6.60 -7.09
C LYS A 63 0.21 7.00 -8.31
N ASP A 64 -0.10 8.29 -8.47
CA ASP A 64 -0.94 8.77 -9.57
C ASP A 64 -0.23 8.62 -10.93
N MET A 65 1.06 8.94 -11.01
CA MET A 65 1.87 8.70 -12.21
C MET A 65 1.93 7.22 -12.56
N LEU A 66 2.21 6.36 -11.58
CA LEU A 66 2.27 4.91 -11.79
C LEU A 66 0.92 4.35 -12.23
N TYR A 67 -0.18 4.80 -11.64
CA TYR A 67 -1.53 4.44 -12.06
C TYR A 67 -1.76 4.78 -13.54
N GLN A 68 -1.47 6.03 -13.95
CA GLN A 68 -1.63 6.48 -15.33
C GLN A 68 -0.78 5.67 -16.31
N MET A 69 0.47 5.37 -15.95
CA MET A 69 1.36 4.58 -16.80
C MET A 69 0.85 3.14 -16.94
N LEU A 70 0.45 2.50 -15.86
CA LEU A 70 0.01 1.11 -15.87
C LEU A 70 -1.32 0.91 -16.60
N THR A 71 -2.22 1.91 -16.59
CA THR A 71 -3.48 1.84 -17.38
C THR A 71 -3.26 1.67 -18.88
N ALA A 72 -2.10 2.06 -19.40
CA ALA A 72 -1.72 1.79 -20.80
C ALA A 72 -1.39 0.32 -21.08
N PHE A 73 -1.13 -0.48 -20.03
CA PHE A 73 -0.76 -1.89 -20.15
C PHE A 73 -1.90 -2.84 -19.75
N GLY A 74 -2.89 -2.37 -19.00
CA GLY A 74 -4.03 -3.20 -18.60
C GLY A 74 -4.89 -2.59 -17.48
N PRO A 75 -5.97 -3.30 -17.09
CA PRO A 75 -6.84 -2.88 -16.00
C PRO A 75 -6.05 -2.63 -14.72
N THR A 76 -6.10 -1.38 -14.24
CA THR A 76 -5.33 -0.92 -13.09
C THR A 76 -6.27 -0.36 -12.04
N HIS A 77 -6.06 -0.74 -10.78
CA HIS A 77 -6.76 -0.21 -9.62
C HIS A 77 -5.76 0.43 -8.66
N ALA A 78 -6.14 1.53 -8.00
CA ALA A 78 -5.23 2.24 -7.10
C ALA A 78 -5.95 2.86 -5.90
N THR A 79 -5.20 3.09 -4.83
CA THR A 79 -5.64 3.89 -3.68
C THR A 79 -6.19 5.23 -4.14
N LYS A 80 -7.41 5.56 -3.74
CA LYS A 80 -8.05 6.86 -4.01
C LYS A 80 -7.59 7.90 -3.00
N GLY A 81 -7.16 9.06 -3.51
CA GLY A 81 -6.74 10.16 -2.64
C GLY A 81 -5.69 9.71 -1.61
N ASN A 82 -5.99 9.95 -0.34
CA ASN A 82 -5.15 9.62 0.82
C ASN A 82 -5.69 8.42 1.63
N TYR A 83 -6.44 7.50 1.03
CA TYR A 83 -6.96 6.30 1.69
C TYR A 83 -5.86 5.24 1.92
N ASN A 84 -4.81 5.66 2.61
CA ASN A 84 -3.54 4.94 2.75
C ASN A 84 -3.30 4.36 4.17
N ASN A 85 -4.36 4.26 4.99
CA ASN A 85 -4.34 3.81 6.38
C ASN A 85 -5.09 2.47 6.57
N HIS A 86 -5.24 2.05 7.83
CA HIS A 86 -5.89 0.78 8.24
C HIS A 86 -7.37 0.62 7.84
N ILE A 87 -8.03 1.68 7.36
CA ILE A 87 -9.37 1.62 6.77
C ILE A 87 -9.27 1.74 5.25
N GLY A 88 -8.51 2.71 4.76
CA GLY A 88 -8.43 3.04 3.35
C GLY A 88 -7.77 1.96 2.50
N THR A 89 -6.71 1.31 3.01
CA THR A 89 -6.05 0.21 2.29
C THR A 89 -6.98 -1.00 2.12
N PRO A 90 -7.66 -1.51 3.18
CA PRO A 90 -8.67 -2.54 3.00
C PRO A 90 -9.81 -2.15 2.06
N LEU A 91 -10.32 -0.92 2.13
CA LEU A 91 -11.34 -0.44 1.19
C LEU A 91 -10.84 -0.43 -0.26
N THR A 92 -9.60 -0.06 -0.49
CA THR A 92 -8.99 -0.12 -1.83
C THR A 92 -9.06 -1.53 -2.40
N LEU A 93 -8.67 -2.55 -1.62
CA LEU A 93 -8.73 -3.93 -2.06
C LEU A 93 -10.15 -4.44 -2.28
N THR A 94 -11.08 -4.14 -1.36
CA THR A 94 -12.47 -4.60 -1.46
C THR A 94 -13.24 -3.96 -2.61
N GLN A 95 -12.81 -2.80 -3.10
CA GLN A 95 -13.37 -2.13 -4.28
C GLN A 95 -12.67 -2.49 -5.60
N MET A 96 -11.66 -3.35 -5.53
CA MET A 96 -10.87 -3.72 -6.71
C MET A 96 -11.69 -4.59 -7.67
N PRO A 97 -11.81 -4.22 -8.97
CA PRO A 97 -12.43 -5.05 -9.98
C PRO A 97 -11.74 -6.41 -10.12
N VAL A 98 -12.52 -7.45 -10.45
CA VAL A 98 -12.02 -8.83 -10.53
C VAL A 98 -10.98 -9.03 -11.64
N ASP A 99 -11.09 -8.24 -12.71
CA ASP A 99 -10.19 -8.28 -13.87
C ASP A 99 -8.94 -7.41 -13.73
N THR A 100 -8.71 -6.82 -12.54
CA THR A 100 -7.53 -5.99 -12.26
C THR A 100 -6.23 -6.76 -12.48
N GLN A 101 -5.36 -6.20 -13.31
CA GLN A 101 -4.02 -6.73 -13.59
C GLN A 101 -2.92 -6.04 -12.77
N PHE A 102 -3.13 -4.78 -12.42
CA PHE A 102 -2.19 -3.99 -11.62
C PHE A 102 -2.92 -3.32 -10.46
N LEU A 103 -2.42 -3.55 -9.26
CA LEU A 103 -2.89 -2.87 -8.05
C LEU A 103 -1.80 -1.93 -7.54
N VAL A 104 -2.12 -0.67 -7.30
CA VAL A 104 -1.19 0.34 -6.78
C VAL A 104 -1.69 0.85 -5.43
N CYS A 105 -1.03 0.45 -4.36
CA CYS A 105 -1.35 0.85 -2.99
C CYS A 105 -0.36 1.88 -2.45
N GLU A 106 -0.85 3.05 -2.09
CA GLU A 106 -0.12 3.98 -1.24
C GLU A 106 -0.31 3.58 0.22
N LEU A 107 0.79 3.44 0.98
CA LEU A 107 0.78 3.11 2.40
C LEU A 107 1.33 4.26 3.22
N GLY A 108 0.50 4.78 4.13
CA GLY A 108 0.84 5.86 5.04
C GLY A 108 1.04 5.35 6.47
N MET A 109 1.69 6.14 7.30
CA MET A 109 1.88 5.85 8.72
C MET A 109 1.93 7.12 9.55
N SER A 110 1.55 6.99 10.81
CA SER A 110 1.84 7.94 11.89
C SER A 110 2.75 7.30 12.95
N HIS A 111 2.71 5.97 13.10
CA HIS A 111 3.48 5.22 14.11
C HIS A 111 4.20 4.02 13.46
N ALA A 112 5.24 3.54 14.15
CA ALA A 112 5.89 2.28 13.81
C ALA A 112 4.89 1.10 13.90
N GLY A 113 5.06 0.11 13.05
CA GLY A 113 4.18 -1.07 12.94
C GLY A 113 3.02 -0.89 11.96
N GLU A 114 2.56 0.33 11.68
CA GLU A 114 1.42 0.57 10.81
C GLU A 114 1.69 0.14 9.35
N ILE A 115 2.88 0.40 8.84
CA ILE A 115 3.26 -0.04 7.48
C ILE A 115 3.37 -1.56 7.40
N ALA A 116 3.86 -2.23 8.46
CA ALA A 116 3.90 -3.69 8.50
C ALA A 116 2.50 -4.30 8.40
N ASP A 117 1.55 -3.75 9.16
CA ASP A 117 0.15 -4.18 9.14
C ASP A 117 -0.48 -4.00 7.75
N LEU A 118 -0.25 -2.85 7.12
CA LEU A 118 -0.76 -2.57 5.77
C LEU A 118 -0.07 -3.45 4.70
N SER A 119 1.23 -3.69 4.85
CA SER A 119 2.00 -4.59 3.99
C SER A 119 1.50 -6.02 4.10
N ALA A 120 1.11 -6.48 5.30
CA ALA A 120 0.53 -7.79 5.52
C ALA A 120 -0.80 -7.99 4.77
N ILE A 121 -1.60 -6.94 4.65
CA ILE A 121 -2.84 -6.96 3.86
C ILE A 121 -2.54 -7.01 2.36
N VAL A 122 -1.66 -6.13 1.87
CA VAL A 122 -1.39 -6.00 0.42
C VAL A 122 -0.54 -7.15 -0.11
N LYS A 123 0.47 -7.62 0.66
CA LYS A 123 1.47 -8.62 0.23
C LYS A 123 2.13 -8.23 -1.09
N PRO A 124 2.92 -7.15 -1.13
CA PRO A 124 3.38 -6.56 -2.38
C PRO A 124 4.34 -7.46 -3.16
N THR A 125 4.24 -7.42 -4.49
CA THR A 125 5.21 -8.00 -5.42
C THR A 125 6.33 -7.00 -5.70
N ILE A 126 5.98 -5.72 -5.74
CA ILE A 126 6.91 -4.60 -5.97
C ILE A 126 6.66 -3.56 -4.89
N ALA A 127 7.70 -3.17 -4.17
CA ALA A 127 7.61 -2.17 -3.12
C ALA A 127 8.59 -1.02 -3.35
N ALA A 128 8.10 0.22 -3.25
CA ALA A 128 8.89 1.41 -3.50
C ALA A 128 8.90 2.35 -2.29
N ILE A 129 10.06 2.92 -1.98
CA ILE A 129 10.20 4.02 -1.03
C ILE A 129 10.66 5.26 -1.80
N THR A 130 9.87 6.34 -1.69
CA THR A 130 10.17 7.58 -2.44
C THR A 130 11.34 8.34 -1.85
N CYS A 131 11.33 8.58 -0.56
CA CYS A 131 12.44 9.18 0.20
C CYS A 131 12.23 9.05 1.71
N ILE A 132 13.29 9.27 2.48
CA ILE A 132 13.26 9.45 3.93
C ILE A 132 13.56 10.92 4.25
N ALA A 133 12.63 11.59 4.90
CA ALA A 133 12.77 12.99 5.31
C ALA A 133 11.97 13.25 6.60
N ASP A 134 12.18 14.40 7.18
CA ASP A 134 11.50 14.88 8.38
C ASP A 134 9.99 15.06 8.14
N SER A 135 9.26 13.98 8.17
CA SER A 135 7.80 13.96 8.16
C SER A 135 7.32 13.20 9.39
N HIS A 136 6.26 13.69 10.03
CA HIS A 136 5.70 13.07 11.25
C HIS A 136 6.62 13.11 12.49
N ILE A 137 7.50 14.12 12.59
CA ILE A 137 8.47 14.32 13.72
C ILE A 137 7.78 14.26 15.10
N GLY A 138 6.50 14.58 15.21
CA GLY A 138 5.76 14.49 16.48
C GLY A 138 5.58 13.05 17.02
N HIS A 139 5.87 12.02 16.23
CA HIS A 139 5.70 10.61 16.57
C HIS A 139 7.01 9.80 16.50
N PHE A 140 8.10 10.41 16.05
CA PHE A 140 9.40 9.76 15.92
C PHE A 140 10.51 10.68 16.46
N ASP A 141 11.47 10.10 17.17
CA ASP A 141 12.56 10.88 17.79
C ASP A 141 13.68 11.22 16.81
N CYS A 142 13.81 10.46 15.72
CA CYS A 142 14.87 10.66 14.74
C CYS A 142 14.50 10.05 13.37
N LEU A 143 15.24 10.48 12.33
CA LEU A 143 15.10 9.98 10.95
C LEU A 143 15.32 8.46 10.83
N GLN A 144 16.16 7.87 11.68
CA GLN A 144 16.38 6.43 11.67
C GLN A 144 15.09 5.67 11.97
N GLN A 145 14.32 6.10 12.97
CA GLN A 145 13.04 5.47 13.30
C GLN A 145 12.03 5.61 12.14
N ILE A 146 12.05 6.73 11.41
CA ILE A 146 11.22 6.91 10.21
C ILE A 146 11.67 5.94 9.10
N ALA A 147 12.97 5.77 8.91
CA ALA A 147 13.51 4.83 7.94
C ALA A 147 13.15 3.38 8.28
N ASP A 148 13.25 3.01 9.58
CA ASP A 148 12.87 1.69 10.08
C ASP A 148 11.39 1.41 9.86
N ALA A 149 10.51 2.35 10.23
CA ALA A 149 9.08 2.22 10.04
C ALA A 149 8.69 2.14 8.55
N LYS A 150 9.36 2.88 7.65
CA LYS A 150 9.10 2.75 6.21
C LYS A 150 9.66 1.46 5.61
N ALA A 151 10.75 0.93 6.16
CA ALA A 151 11.30 -0.36 5.76
C ALA A 151 10.38 -1.55 6.08
N GLU A 152 9.43 -1.38 7.01
CA GLU A 152 8.34 -2.35 7.28
C GLU A 152 7.54 -2.71 6.03
N LEU A 153 7.56 -1.85 5.00
CA LEU A 153 6.96 -2.12 3.69
C LEU A 153 7.41 -3.46 3.09
N PHE A 154 8.63 -3.89 3.40
CA PHE A 154 9.21 -5.11 2.86
C PHE A 154 8.85 -6.37 3.64
N SER A 155 8.29 -6.24 4.85
CA SER A 155 8.07 -7.36 5.79
C SER A 155 7.20 -8.48 5.24
N ASN A 156 6.33 -8.17 4.27
CA ASN A 156 5.38 -9.11 3.71
C ASN A 156 5.49 -9.22 2.18
N PHE A 157 6.71 -9.16 1.65
CA PHE A 157 6.93 -9.40 0.24
C PHE A 157 6.37 -10.75 -0.19
N THR A 158 5.71 -10.78 -1.33
CA THR A 158 5.55 -12.03 -2.07
C THR A 158 6.94 -12.58 -2.42
N ALA A 159 7.14 -13.89 -2.33
CA ALA A 159 8.44 -14.51 -2.58
C ALA A 159 9.08 -14.01 -3.89
N GLY A 160 10.29 -13.52 -3.80
CA GLY A 160 11.01 -12.96 -4.95
C GLY A 160 10.67 -11.49 -5.28
N GLY A 161 10.09 -10.74 -4.36
CA GLY A 161 9.68 -9.34 -4.55
C GLY A 161 10.81 -8.41 -5.03
N THR A 162 10.41 -7.29 -5.65
CA THR A 162 11.33 -6.24 -6.12
C THR A 162 11.22 -5.01 -5.24
N ALA A 163 12.34 -4.53 -4.68
CA ALA A 163 12.40 -3.26 -3.97
C ALA A 163 12.94 -2.14 -4.86
N ILE A 164 12.26 -0.99 -4.89
CA ILE A 164 12.64 0.22 -5.63
C ILE A 164 13.02 1.30 -4.61
N LEU A 165 14.27 1.77 -4.64
CA LEU A 165 14.87 2.55 -3.58
C LEU A 165 15.55 3.83 -4.09
N PRO A 166 15.45 4.96 -3.35
CA PRO A 166 16.15 6.20 -3.67
C PRO A 166 17.65 6.06 -3.39
N ARG A 167 18.49 6.08 -4.43
CA ARG A 167 19.95 5.87 -4.31
C ARG A 167 20.66 7.02 -3.60
N ASP A 168 20.15 8.24 -3.77
CA ASP A 168 20.74 9.45 -3.19
C ASP A 168 20.35 9.67 -1.72
N ASP A 169 19.43 8.85 -1.20
CA ASP A 169 18.97 8.94 0.19
C ASP A 169 20.05 8.44 1.16
N ALA A 170 20.26 9.15 2.25
CA ALA A 170 21.22 8.78 3.29
C ALA A 170 20.96 7.37 3.88
N PHE A 171 19.70 6.93 3.85
CA PHE A 171 19.27 5.61 4.33
C PHE A 171 19.27 4.53 3.27
N PHE A 172 19.76 4.78 2.05
CA PHE A 172 19.76 3.79 0.98
C PHE A 172 20.36 2.44 1.38
N ALA A 173 21.53 2.45 2.04
CA ALA A 173 22.20 1.21 2.47
C ALA A 173 21.35 0.42 3.48
N HIS A 174 20.73 1.13 4.42
CA HIS A 174 19.82 0.57 5.43
C HIS A 174 18.58 -0.05 4.77
N LEU A 175 17.89 0.69 3.92
CA LEU A 175 16.70 0.23 3.19
C LEU A 175 17.01 -0.97 2.28
N LYS A 176 18.17 -0.95 1.61
CA LYS A 176 18.65 -2.07 0.78
C LYS A 176 18.87 -3.34 1.61
N THR A 177 19.47 -3.19 2.80
CA THR A 177 19.67 -4.30 3.73
C THR A 177 18.34 -4.86 4.22
N ALA A 178 17.43 -3.99 4.66
CA ALA A 178 16.10 -4.39 5.11
C ALA A 178 15.33 -5.15 4.02
N ALA A 179 15.31 -4.63 2.78
CA ALA A 179 14.65 -5.29 1.65
C ALA A 179 15.24 -6.68 1.36
N LYS A 180 16.57 -6.82 1.38
CA LYS A 180 17.25 -8.12 1.18
C LYS A 180 16.93 -9.11 2.29
N THR A 181 16.97 -8.69 3.54
CA THR A 181 16.62 -9.52 4.71
C THR A 181 15.17 -10.00 4.62
N ALA A 182 14.28 -9.17 4.10
CA ALA A 182 12.89 -9.51 3.86
C ALA A 182 12.64 -10.38 2.60
N GLY A 183 13.70 -10.80 1.89
CA GLY A 183 13.61 -11.73 0.76
C GLY A 183 13.41 -11.07 -0.61
N ALA A 184 13.73 -9.78 -0.76
CA ALA A 184 13.72 -9.15 -2.08
C ALA A 184 14.76 -9.82 -3.00
N SER A 185 14.31 -10.36 -4.13
CA SER A 185 15.18 -10.96 -5.15
C SER A 185 15.87 -9.92 -6.03
N ARG A 186 15.28 -8.73 -6.13
CA ARG A 186 15.76 -7.64 -6.97
C ARG A 186 15.71 -6.31 -6.22
N ILE A 187 16.82 -5.56 -6.30
CA ILE A 187 16.87 -4.17 -5.86
C ILE A 187 17.05 -3.29 -7.09
N VAL A 188 16.16 -2.37 -7.28
CA VAL A 188 16.22 -1.32 -8.32
C VAL A 188 16.42 0.01 -7.61
N SER A 189 17.39 0.78 -8.05
CA SER A 189 17.65 2.10 -7.46
C SER A 189 17.43 3.22 -8.48
N PHE A 190 17.00 4.38 -7.98
CA PHE A 190 16.79 5.57 -8.79
C PHE A 190 17.42 6.78 -8.11
N GLY A 191 17.81 7.78 -8.91
CA GLY A 191 18.39 9.03 -8.43
C GLY A 191 19.47 9.57 -9.34
N MET A 192 20.22 10.56 -8.87
CA MET A 192 21.31 11.20 -9.61
C MET A 192 22.66 10.47 -9.44
N HIS A 193 22.77 9.63 -8.41
CA HIS A 193 24.01 8.88 -8.14
C HIS A 193 24.44 8.05 -9.36
N PRO A 194 25.76 8.05 -9.72
CA PRO A 194 26.26 7.35 -10.93
C PRO A 194 25.90 5.86 -10.99
N GLU A 195 25.79 5.20 -9.83
CA GLU A 195 25.46 3.78 -9.72
C GLU A 195 23.94 3.50 -9.59
N SER A 196 23.08 4.49 -9.82
CA SER A 196 21.63 4.26 -9.84
C SER A 196 21.25 3.35 -11.01
N SER A 197 20.34 2.41 -10.79
CA SER A 197 19.78 1.56 -11.85
C SER A 197 19.04 2.40 -12.90
N PHE A 198 18.34 3.44 -12.44
CA PHE A 198 17.72 4.48 -13.24
C PHE A 198 18.28 5.83 -12.81
N ARG A 199 19.15 6.38 -13.65
CA ARG A 199 19.83 7.63 -13.33
C ARG A 199 19.16 8.82 -13.99
N LEU A 200 18.84 9.85 -13.18
CA LEU A 200 18.48 11.16 -13.67
C LEU A 200 19.77 11.91 -14.03
N THR A 201 19.94 12.26 -15.30
CA THR A 201 21.15 12.96 -15.81
C THR A 201 20.92 14.45 -15.92
N GLU A 202 19.70 14.88 -16.25
CA GLU A 202 19.29 16.28 -16.36
C GLU A 202 17.85 16.43 -15.88
N ALA A 203 17.58 17.45 -15.05
CA ALA A 203 16.24 17.91 -14.73
C ALA A 203 15.97 19.17 -15.57
N GLN A 204 14.99 19.12 -16.46
CA GLN A 204 14.47 20.30 -17.19
C GLN A 204 13.33 20.94 -16.43
#